data_cb281c55c7e1c543c13ad520d831fc11
#
_entry.id   cb281c55c7e1c543c13ad520d831fc11
#
_cell.length_a   1.000
_cell.length_b   1.000
_cell.length_c   1.000
_cell.angle_alpha   90.00
_cell.angle_beta   90.00
_cell.angle_gamma   90.00
#
_symmetry.space_group_name_H-M   'P 1'
#
loop_
_entity.id
_entity.type
_entity.pdbx_description
1 polymer ?
#
loop_
_entity_poly.entity_id
_entity_poly.type
_entity_poly.pdbx_seq_one_letter_code
_entity_poly.pdbx_strand_id
1 'polypeptide(L)'
;MPMATTIKRVDPAENEFLASLESKSKQANPFFRAMANRPEALKSFVPFYGAVVGPGSVDRRIKSMVYLVTAYANQCAFCIAANLPGGRKSGLTEEQLQAIENGTAADSTGLGFSDADLAAIRYARELTTTARATESREALFQFFTHEQIVEITMTIAMANFTNRFNNGLEIYPE
;
A
#
# COMPACT_ATOMS: atom_id res chain seq x y z
N MET A 1 -15.55 -31.75 1.05
CA MET A 1 -15.47 -30.39 0.52
C MET A 1 -14.48 -30.40 -0.62
N PRO A 2 -14.77 -29.85 -1.79
CA PRO A 2 -13.73 -29.69 -2.82
C PRO A 2 -12.61 -28.81 -2.24
N MET A 3 -11.35 -29.22 -2.45
CA MET A 3 -10.20 -28.38 -2.08
C MET A 3 -10.31 -27.06 -2.84
N ALA A 4 -10.17 -25.94 -2.12
CA ALA A 4 -10.16 -24.63 -2.76
C ALA A 4 -9.04 -24.59 -3.83
N THR A 5 -9.41 -24.24 -5.06
CA THR A 5 -8.43 -24.13 -6.14
C THR A 5 -7.63 -22.85 -5.91
N THR A 6 -6.37 -22.99 -5.55
CA THR A 6 -5.47 -21.84 -5.37
C THR A 6 -4.94 -21.37 -6.73
N ILE A 7 -4.72 -20.07 -6.85
CA ILE A 7 -4.08 -19.48 -8.05
C ILE A 7 -2.63 -19.98 -8.16
N LYS A 8 -2.25 -20.44 -9.37
CA LYS A 8 -0.87 -20.85 -9.65
C LYS A 8 0.11 -19.73 -9.28
N ARG A 9 1.13 -20.06 -8.52
CA ARG A 9 2.31 -19.22 -8.31
C ARG A 9 3.33 -19.60 -9.39
N VAL A 10 3.51 -18.74 -10.40
CA VAL A 10 4.44 -19.01 -11.50
C VAL A 10 5.85 -19.19 -10.95
N ASP A 11 6.55 -20.23 -11.42
CA ASP A 11 7.94 -20.44 -11.09
C ASP A 11 8.81 -19.39 -11.82
N PRO A 12 9.80 -18.76 -11.14
CA PRO A 12 10.74 -17.86 -11.80
C PRO A 12 11.42 -18.47 -13.02
N ALA A 13 11.65 -19.78 -13.04
CA ALA A 13 12.21 -20.48 -14.20
C ALA A 13 11.30 -20.42 -15.46
N GLU A 14 10.01 -20.20 -15.27
CA GLU A 14 9.01 -20.05 -16.35
C GLU A 14 8.87 -18.61 -16.86
N ASN A 15 9.50 -17.62 -16.20
CA ASN A 15 9.32 -16.20 -16.52
C ASN A 15 10.58 -15.39 -16.19
N GLU A 16 11.35 -15.02 -17.22
CA GLU A 16 12.63 -14.30 -17.09
C GLU A 16 12.50 -12.96 -16.34
N PHE A 17 11.41 -12.22 -16.55
CA PHE A 17 11.21 -10.96 -15.86
C PHE A 17 10.97 -11.17 -14.36
N LEU A 18 10.16 -12.16 -13.99
CA LEU A 18 9.96 -12.56 -12.60
C LEU A 18 11.27 -13.01 -11.95
N ALA A 19 12.06 -13.86 -12.66
CA ALA A 19 13.37 -14.29 -12.19
C ALA A 19 14.31 -13.09 -11.91
N SER A 20 14.31 -12.09 -12.80
CA SER A 20 15.08 -10.85 -12.61
C SER A 20 14.63 -10.05 -11.37
N LEU A 21 13.32 -9.99 -11.10
CA LEU A 21 12.80 -9.29 -9.92
C LEU A 21 13.24 -9.99 -8.62
N GLU A 22 13.06 -11.31 -8.54
CA GLU A 22 13.43 -12.09 -7.35
C GLU A 22 14.94 -12.14 -7.13
N SER A 23 15.73 -12.20 -8.19
CA SER A 23 17.20 -12.10 -8.11
C SER A 23 17.65 -10.76 -7.49
N LYS A 24 17.01 -9.65 -7.85
CA LYS A 24 17.34 -8.31 -7.32
C LYS A 24 16.91 -8.14 -5.87
N SER A 25 15.73 -8.63 -5.51
CA SER A 25 15.19 -8.52 -4.15
C SER A 25 15.76 -9.56 -3.20
N LYS A 26 16.33 -10.66 -3.72
CA LYS A 26 16.76 -11.86 -2.99
C LYS A 26 15.63 -12.52 -2.19
N GLN A 27 14.40 -12.30 -2.59
CA GLN A 27 13.20 -12.82 -1.92
C GLN A 27 12.16 -13.23 -2.96
N ALA A 28 11.53 -14.38 -2.72
CA ALA A 28 10.32 -14.77 -3.43
C ALA A 28 9.19 -13.79 -3.08
N ASN A 29 8.38 -13.45 -4.07
CA ASN A 29 7.24 -12.58 -3.87
C ASN A 29 5.96 -13.22 -4.42
N PRO A 30 5.10 -13.78 -3.55
CA PRO A 30 3.89 -14.47 -3.97
C PRO A 30 2.91 -13.57 -4.75
N PHE A 31 2.90 -12.27 -4.50
CA PHE A 31 2.14 -11.30 -5.29
C PHE A 31 2.62 -11.24 -6.75
N PHE A 32 3.95 -11.11 -6.97
CA PHE A 32 4.50 -11.09 -8.33
C PHE A 32 4.36 -12.45 -9.02
N ARG A 33 4.53 -13.56 -8.29
CA ARG A 33 4.32 -14.91 -8.81
C ARG A 33 2.88 -15.14 -9.25
N ALA A 34 1.90 -14.62 -8.54
CA ALA A 34 0.50 -14.68 -8.95
C ALA A 34 0.23 -13.79 -10.19
N MET A 35 0.75 -12.56 -10.20
CA MET A 35 0.59 -11.63 -11.33
C MET A 35 1.29 -12.13 -12.60
N ALA A 36 2.36 -12.92 -12.48
CA ALA A 36 3.09 -13.49 -13.60
C ALA A 36 2.26 -14.47 -14.46
N ASN A 37 1.08 -14.91 -14.02
CA ASN A 37 0.09 -15.56 -14.90
C ASN A 37 -0.37 -14.64 -16.04
N ARG A 38 -0.15 -13.32 -15.92
CA ARG A 38 -0.34 -12.30 -16.97
C ARG A 38 0.99 -11.53 -17.12
N PRO A 39 1.96 -12.08 -17.88
CA PRO A 39 3.33 -11.55 -17.95
C PRO A 39 3.39 -10.07 -18.34
N GLU A 40 2.57 -9.64 -19.30
CA GLU A 40 2.56 -8.25 -19.77
C GLU A 40 1.99 -7.29 -18.69
N ALA A 41 1.04 -7.76 -17.89
CA ALA A 41 0.54 -6.99 -16.75
C ALA A 41 1.63 -6.82 -15.69
N LEU A 42 2.38 -7.87 -15.35
CA LEU A 42 3.50 -7.78 -14.42
C LEU A 42 4.59 -6.82 -14.91
N LYS A 43 4.98 -6.90 -16.18
CA LYS A 43 5.99 -6.00 -16.78
C LYS A 43 5.57 -4.53 -16.72
N SER A 44 4.29 -4.24 -16.92
CA SER A 44 3.76 -2.87 -16.86
C SER A 44 3.55 -2.39 -15.43
N PHE A 45 3.13 -3.28 -14.54
CA PHE A 45 2.84 -2.94 -13.15
C PHE A 45 4.09 -2.53 -12.36
N VAL A 46 5.20 -3.27 -12.50
CA VAL A 46 6.39 -3.04 -11.66
C VAL A 46 6.96 -1.63 -11.82
N PRO A 47 7.22 -1.10 -13.03
CA PRO A 47 7.70 0.27 -13.18
C PRO A 47 6.65 1.30 -12.74
N PHE A 48 5.36 1.07 -12.98
CA PHE A 48 4.30 1.97 -12.55
C PHE A 48 4.19 2.00 -11.01
N TYR A 49 4.22 0.84 -10.35
CA TYR A 49 4.26 0.75 -8.90
C TYR A 49 5.46 1.55 -8.32
N GLY A 50 6.64 1.35 -8.90
CA GLY A 50 7.85 2.08 -8.51
C GLY A 50 7.73 3.60 -8.68
N ALA A 51 7.09 4.06 -9.75
CA ALA A 51 6.84 5.48 -9.98
C ALA A 51 5.85 6.09 -8.97
N VAL A 52 4.84 5.32 -8.53
CA VAL A 52 3.82 5.80 -7.58
C VAL A 52 4.33 5.79 -6.14
N VAL A 53 4.88 4.65 -5.68
CA VAL A 53 5.27 4.49 -4.26
C VAL A 53 6.72 4.86 -3.97
N GLY A 54 7.52 5.04 -5.01
CA GLY A 54 8.92 5.45 -4.91
C GLY A 54 9.09 6.92 -4.50
N PRO A 55 10.31 7.46 -4.59
CA PRO A 55 10.59 8.86 -4.31
C PRO A 55 9.77 9.80 -5.21
N GLY A 56 9.29 10.90 -4.66
CA GLY A 56 8.50 11.92 -5.34
C GLY A 56 8.47 13.22 -4.55
N SER A 57 7.43 14.03 -4.71
CA SER A 57 7.24 15.30 -4.01
C SER A 57 6.67 15.12 -2.58
N VAL A 58 6.12 13.94 -2.28
CA VAL A 58 5.57 13.61 -0.96
C VAL A 58 6.62 12.85 -0.13
N ASP A 59 6.76 13.25 1.12
CA ASP A 59 7.64 12.57 2.06
C ASP A 59 7.30 11.08 2.17
N ARG A 60 8.36 10.24 2.21
CA ARG A 60 8.21 8.79 2.29
C ARG A 60 7.40 8.34 3.51
N ARG A 61 7.50 9.07 4.62
CA ARG A 61 6.75 8.78 5.83
C ARG A 61 5.24 8.89 5.58
N ILE A 62 4.80 9.94 4.89
CA ILE A 62 3.39 10.14 4.52
C ILE A 62 2.91 9.03 3.58
N LYS A 63 3.70 8.69 2.55
CA LYS A 63 3.37 7.58 1.64
C LYS A 63 3.23 6.25 2.37
N SER A 64 4.18 5.91 3.24
CA SER A 64 4.12 4.68 4.04
C SER A 64 2.90 4.67 4.97
N MET A 65 2.60 5.80 5.59
CA MET A 65 1.47 5.97 6.48
C MET A 65 0.12 5.77 5.78
N VAL A 66 -0.14 6.48 4.66
CA VAL A 66 -1.40 6.34 3.93
C VAL A 66 -1.56 4.95 3.31
N TYR A 67 -0.45 4.31 2.89
CA TYR A 67 -0.46 2.94 2.41
C TYR A 67 -0.89 1.96 3.50
N LEU A 68 -0.32 2.09 4.72
CA LEU A 68 -0.69 1.25 5.86
C LEU A 68 -2.14 1.49 6.32
N VAL A 69 -2.59 2.74 6.41
CA VAL A 69 -3.99 3.06 6.69
C VAL A 69 -4.93 2.34 5.71
N THR A 70 -4.60 2.38 4.42
CA THR A 70 -5.37 1.69 3.37
C THR A 70 -5.30 0.17 3.53
N ALA A 71 -4.12 -0.39 3.82
CA ALA A 71 -3.94 -1.83 3.97
C ALA A 71 -4.70 -2.39 5.18
N TYR A 72 -4.70 -1.69 6.31
CA TYR A 72 -5.49 -2.06 7.49
C TYR A 72 -7.00 -1.92 7.25
N ALA A 73 -7.45 -0.83 6.61
CA ALA A 73 -8.85 -0.64 6.26
C ALA A 73 -9.37 -1.74 5.32
N ASN A 74 -8.54 -2.22 4.40
CA ASN A 74 -8.86 -3.34 3.51
C ASN A 74 -8.55 -4.74 4.12
N GLN A 75 -8.01 -4.82 5.33
CA GLN A 75 -7.63 -6.07 5.99
C GLN A 75 -6.69 -6.95 5.13
N CYS A 76 -5.73 -6.34 4.44
CA CYS A 76 -4.78 -7.06 3.59
C CYS A 76 -3.56 -7.51 4.41
N ALA A 77 -3.61 -8.73 4.97
CA ALA A 77 -2.53 -9.27 5.80
C ALA A 77 -1.17 -9.26 5.09
N PHE A 78 -1.12 -9.68 3.81
CA PHE A 78 0.11 -9.62 3.01
C PHE A 78 0.66 -8.20 2.88
N CYS A 79 -0.22 -7.23 2.56
CA CYS A 79 0.20 -5.85 2.34
C CYS A 79 0.66 -5.18 3.63
N ILE A 80 0.02 -5.48 4.76
CA ILE A 80 0.43 -5.02 6.08
C ILE A 80 1.83 -5.55 6.40
N ALA A 81 2.03 -6.86 6.34
CA ALA A 81 3.32 -7.49 6.62
C ALA A 81 4.45 -6.95 5.73
N ALA A 82 4.18 -6.76 4.44
CA ALA A 82 5.15 -6.25 3.47
C ALA A 82 5.53 -4.77 3.70
N ASN A 83 4.63 -3.95 4.24
CA ASN A 83 4.84 -2.50 4.35
C ASN A 83 5.18 -2.00 5.76
N LEU A 84 4.90 -2.78 6.83
CA LEU A 84 5.27 -2.41 8.20
C LEU A 84 6.75 -2.07 8.38
N PRO A 85 7.71 -2.88 7.85
CA PRO A 85 9.13 -2.53 7.96
C PRO A 85 9.47 -1.20 7.30
N GLY A 86 8.83 -0.90 6.15
CA GLY A 86 8.96 0.38 5.46
C GLY A 86 8.42 1.55 6.27
N GLY A 87 7.28 1.36 6.95
CA GLY A 87 6.69 2.34 7.86
C GLY A 87 7.63 2.69 9.01
N ARG A 88 8.18 1.70 9.70
CA ARG A 88 9.21 1.89 10.75
C ARG A 88 10.43 2.63 10.23
N LYS A 89 10.96 2.20 9.09
CA LYS A 89 12.15 2.83 8.47
C LYS A 89 11.88 4.28 8.04
N SER A 90 10.64 4.63 7.76
CA SER A 90 10.24 5.99 7.39
C SER A 90 10.00 6.90 8.61
N GLY A 91 10.12 6.39 9.85
CA GLY A 91 10.02 7.15 11.08
C GLY A 91 8.64 7.11 11.75
N LEU A 92 7.77 6.18 11.39
CA LEU A 92 6.54 5.91 12.16
C LEU A 92 6.91 5.19 13.46
N THR A 93 6.44 5.70 14.60
CA THR A 93 6.64 5.06 15.90
C THR A 93 5.72 3.86 16.08
N GLU A 94 6.01 2.96 17.04
CA GLU A 94 5.16 1.81 17.30
C GLU A 94 3.76 2.24 17.79
N GLU A 95 3.68 3.32 18.58
CA GLU A 95 2.40 3.87 19.03
C GLU A 95 1.58 4.41 17.84
N GLN A 96 2.24 5.07 16.87
CA GLN A 96 1.59 5.53 15.65
C GLN A 96 1.11 4.37 14.79
N LEU A 97 1.93 3.33 14.63
CA LEU A 97 1.56 2.11 13.90
C LEU A 97 0.40 1.39 14.56
N GLN A 98 0.39 1.28 15.90
CA GLN A 98 -0.71 0.69 16.65
C GLN A 98 -2.02 1.49 16.50
N ALA A 99 -1.95 2.83 16.49
CA ALA A 99 -3.12 3.67 16.26
C ALA A 99 -3.67 3.52 14.83
N ILE A 100 -2.79 3.35 13.83
CA ILE A 100 -3.20 3.06 12.45
C ILE A 100 -3.89 1.69 12.37
N GLU A 101 -3.33 0.67 12.99
CA GLU A 101 -3.89 -0.68 13.04
C GLU A 101 -5.28 -0.69 13.67
N ASN A 102 -5.42 -0.02 14.82
CA ASN A 102 -6.70 0.07 15.55
C ASN A 102 -7.73 0.98 14.85
N GLY A 103 -7.33 1.70 13.80
CA GLY A 103 -8.18 2.66 13.10
C GLY A 103 -8.48 3.93 13.90
N THR A 104 -7.70 4.21 14.95
CA THR A 104 -7.89 5.37 15.85
C THR A 104 -6.96 6.54 15.52
N ALA A 105 -6.02 6.37 14.59
CA ALA A 105 -4.99 7.36 14.29
C ALA A 105 -5.55 8.75 13.93
N ALA A 106 -6.68 8.80 13.20
CA ALA A 106 -7.32 10.05 12.79
C ALA A 106 -7.83 10.91 13.96
N ASP A 107 -8.15 10.27 15.09
CA ASP A 107 -8.75 10.90 16.27
C ASP A 107 -7.78 10.94 17.46
N SER A 108 -6.55 10.44 17.26
CA SER A 108 -5.55 10.34 18.31
C SER A 108 -4.86 11.69 18.56
N THR A 109 -4.78 12.08 19.83
CA THR A 109 -4.00 13.23 20.30
C THR A 109 -2.76 12.73 21.03
N GLY A 110 -1.67 13.51 20.96
CA GLY A 110 -0.46 13.22 21.74
C GLY A 110 0.46 12.12 21.14
N LEU A 111 0.13 11.54 20.00
CA LEU A 111 0.98 10.53 19.33
C LEU A 111 2.02 11.13 18.37
N GLY A 112 2.14 12.47 18.33
CA GLY A 112 3.12 13.15 17.48
C GLY A 112 2.78 13.14 15.97
N PHE A 113 1.52 12.89 15.61
CA PHE A 113 1.03 13.19 14.27
C PHE A 113 0.88 14.69 14.09
N SER A 114 1.39 15.23 12.97
CA SER A 114 1.11 16.61 12.56
C SER A 114 -0.31 16.73 12.01
N ASP A 115 -0.82 17.97 11.89
CA ASP A 115 -2.12 18.22 11.26
C ASP A 115 -2.16 17.72 9.80
N ALA A 116 -1.02 17.82 9.08
CA ALA A 116 -0.87 17.26 7.74
C ALA A 116 -0.99 15.72 7.74
N ASP A 117 -0.37 15.05 8.71
CA ASP A 117 -0.50 13.59 8.86
C ASP A 117 -1.97 13.20 9.11
N LEU A 118 -2.64 13.89 10.03
CA LEU A 118 -4.04 13.61 10.37
C LEU A 118 -4.97 13.84 9.18
N ALA A 119 -4.73 14.90 8.39
CA ALA A 119 -5.48 15.15 7.15
C ALA A 119 -5.27 14.01 6.13
N ALA A 120 -4.02 13.56 5.94
CA ALA A 120 -3.71 12.46 5.03
C ALA A 120 -4.31 11.13 5.50
N ILE A 121 -4.30 10.83 6.81
CA ILE A 121 -4.92 9.63 7.41
C ILE A 121 -6.43 9.61 7.15
N ARG A 122 -7.13 10.73 7.45
CA ARG A 122 -8.58 10.84 7.22
C ARG A 122 -8.92 10.63 5.75
N TYR A 123 -8.18 11.29 4.87
CA TYR A 123 -8.35 11.14 3.43
C TYR A 123 -8.13 9.71 2.95
N ALA A 124 -7.05 9.05 3.38
CA ALA A 124 -6.77 7.67 3.00
C ALA A 124 -7.87 6.72 3.46
N ARG A 125 -8.35 6.87 4.70
CA ARG A 125 -9.41 6.04 5.25
C ARG A 125 -10.73 6.25 4.52
N GLU A 126 -11.16 7.51 4.35
CA GLU A 126 -12.42 7.84 3.69
C GLU A 126 -12.41 7.35 2.24
N LEU A 127 -11.37 7.67 1.46
CA LEU A 127 -11.25 7.24 0.07
C LEU A 127 -11.27 5.72 -0.08
N THR A 128 -10.66 5.00 0.87
CA THR A 128 -10.61 3.53 0.84
C THR A 128 -11.96 2.91 1.15
N THR A 129 -12.69 3.43 2.13
CA THR A 129 -13.93 2.82 2.63
C THR A 129 -15.17 3.24 1.85
N THR A 130 -15.17 4.42 1.25
CA THR A 130 -16.34 4.98 0.56
C THR A 130 -16.16 5.16 -0.94
N ALA A 131 -14.92 4.98 -1.46
CA ALA A 131 -14.50 5.31 -2.82
C ALA A 131 -14.68 6.80 -3.20
N ARG A 132 -14.96 7.65 -2.23
CA ARG A 132 -15.07 9.11 -2.36
C ARG A 132 -14.50 9.75 -1.10
N ALA A 133 -14.02 11.00 -1.20
CA ALA A 133 -13.43 11.68 -0.06
C ALA A 133 -13.46 13.21 -0.26
N THR A 134 -14.65 13.78 -0.47
CA THR A 134 -14.77 15.20 -0.84
C THR A 134 -14.32 16.10 0.30
N GLU A 135 -14.81 15.90 1.50
CA GLU A 135 -14.52 16.77 2.64
C GLU A 135 -13.06 16.63 3.11
N SER A 136 -12.58 15.38 3.27
CA SER A 136 -11.19 15.15 3.67
C SER A 136 -10.19 15.58 2.60
N ARG A 137 -10.55 15.50 1.30
CA ARG A 137 -9.73 16.07 0.22
C ARG A 137 -9.57 17.56 0.34
N GLU A 138 -10.64 18.31 0.63
CA GLU A 138 -10.56 19.77 0.81
C GLU A 138 -9.58 20.15 1.93
N ALA A 139 -9.54 19.38 3.01
CA ALA A 139 -8.60 19.61 4.10
C ALA A 139 -7.12 19.45 3.67
N LEU A 140 -6.83 18.63 2.67
CA LEU A 140 -5.45 18.44 2.19
C LEU A 140 -4.86 19.72 1.59
N PHE A 141 -5.66 20.59 0.97
CA PHE A 141 -5.18 21.84 0.37
C PHE A 141 -4.57 22.82 1.37
N GLN A 142 -4.80 22.62 2.66
CA GLN A 142 -4.17 23.41 3.72
C GLN A 142 -2.69 23.02 3.93
N PHE A 143 -2.28 21.83 3.53
CA PHE A 143 -0.98 21.26 3.87
C PHE A 143 -0.17 20.80 2.66
N PHE A 144 -0.83 20.53 1.52
CA PHE A 144 -0.21 19.92 0.35
C PHE A 144 -0.49 20.69 -0.92
N THR A 145 0.47 20.69 -1.83
CA THR A 145 0.30 21.21 -3.19
C THR A 145 -0.59 20.26 -4.03
N HIS A 146 -1.08 20.75 -5.16
CA HIS A 146 -1.83 19.91 -6.11
C HIS A 146 -1.06 18.65 -6.53
N GLU A 147 0.24 18.78 -6.81
CA GLU A 147 1.11 17.65 -7.14
C GLU A 147 1.16 16.62 -6.02
N GLN A 148 1.35 17.08 -4.78
CA GLN A 148 1.40 16.21 -3.61
C GLN A 148 0.07 15.52 -3.34
N ILE A 149 -1.06 16.21 -3.51
CA ILE A 149 -2.40 15.61 -3.37
C ILE A 149 -2.62 14.51 -4.41
N VAL A 150 -2.20 14.73 -5.66
CA VAL A 150 -2.25 13.70 -6.71
C VAL A 150 -1.38 12.51 -6.32
N GLU A 151 -0.16 12.73 -5.84
CA GLU A 151 0.77 11.67 -5.45
C GLU A 151 0.25 10.86 -4.23
N ILE A 152 -0.33 11.52 -3.22
CA ILE A 152 -1.00 10.87 -2.09
C ILE A 152 -2.17 10.02 -2.60
N THR A 153 -3.00 10.58 -3.47
CA THR A 153 -4.16 9.88 -4.05
C THR A 153 -3.73 8.65 -4.85
N MET A 154 -2.69 8.78 -5.69
CA MET A 154 -2.12 7.65 -6.43
C MET A 154 -1.58 6.56 -5.50
N THR A 155 -0.93 6.93 -4.40
CA THR A 155 -0.41 5.98 -3.41
C THR A 155 -1.56 5.19 -2.76
N ILE A 156 -2.64 5.86 -2.37
CA ILE A 156 -3.84 5.22 -1.79
C ILE A 156 -4.52 4.32 -2.84
N ALA A 157 -4.67 4.79 -4.08
CA ALA A 157 -5.27 4.02 -5.15
C ALA A 157 -4.45 2.76 -5.49
N MET A 158 -3.12 2.89 -5.50
CA MET A 158 -2.19 1.77 -5.69
C MET A 158 -2.28 0.76 -4.54
N ALA A 159 -2.35 1.22 -3.28
CA ALA A 159 -2.58 0.37 -2.13
C ALA A 159 -3.91 -0.38 -2.26
N ASN A 160 -4.99 0.31 -2.63
CA ASN A 160 -6.29 -0.32 -2.89
C ASN A 160 -6.24 -1.38 -3.98
N PHE A 161 -5.50 -1.14 -5.08
CA PHE A 161 -5.29 -2.12 -6.14
C PHE A 161 -4.59 -3.38 -5.59
N THR A 162 -3.44 -3.21 -4.94
CA THR A 162 -2.65 -4.34 -4.43
C THR A 162 -3.37 -5.11 -3.32
N ASN A 163 -4.08 -4.39 -2.45
CA ASN A 163 -4.85 -5.03 -1.36
C ASN A 163 -5.99 -5.90 -1.92
N ARG A 164 -6.77 -5.39 -2.88
CA ARG A 164 -7.87 -6.16 -3.48
C ARG A 164 -7.36 -7.31 -4.33
N PHE A 165 -6.24 -7.13 -5.03
CA PHE A 165 -5.60 -8.21 -5.76
C PHE A 165 -5.18 -9.35 -4.82
N ASN A 166 -4.48 -9.02 -3.72
CA ASN A 166 -4.03 -10.01 -2.75
C ASN A 166 -5.21 -10.70 -2.04
N ASN A 167 -6.17 -9.93 -1.55
CA ASN A 167 -7.33 -10.48 -0.86
C ASN A 167 -8.19 -11.34 -1.81
N GLY A 168 -8.41 -10.89 -3.05
CA GLY A 168 -9.20 -11.62 -4.05
C GLY A 168 -8.56 -12.92 -4.52
N LEU A 169 -7.24 -13.05 -4.41
CA LEU A 169 -6.47 -14.25 -4.78
C LEU A 169 -5.95 -15.03 -3.56
N GLU A 170 -6.39 -14.65 -2.35
CA GLU A 170 -5.99 -15.29 -1.08
C GLU A 170 -4.46 -15.39 -0.93
N ILE A 171 -3.76 -14.26 -1.19
CA ILE A 171 -2.31 -14.16 -1.01
C ILE A 171 -2.02 -13.70 0.41
N TYR A 172 -1.41 -14.56 1.19
CA TYR A 172 -1.03 -14.32 2.58
C TYR A 172 0.48 -14.19 2.73
N PRO A 173 0.98 -13.57 3.80
CA PRO A 173 2.40 -13.59 4.14
C PRO A 173 2.85 -15.04 4.44
N GLU A 174 4.06 -15.38 4.00
CA GLU A 174 4.73 -16.66 4.30
C GLU A 174 5.44 -16.62 5.64
#